data_9da2aea28afc7120102ee02fb8a161d3
#
_entry.id   9da2aea28afc7120102ee02fb8a161d3
#
_cell.length_a   1.000
_cell.length_b   1.000
_cell.length_c   1.000
_cell.angle_alpha   90.00
_cell.angle_beta   90.00
_cell.angle_gamma   90.00
#
_symmetry.space_group_name_H-M   'P 1'
#
loop_
_entity.id
_entity.type
_entity.pdbx_description
1 polymer ?
#
loop_
_entity_poly.entity_id
_entity_poly.type
_entity_poly.pdbx_seq_one_letter_code
_entity_poly.pdbx_strand_id
1 'polypeptide(L)'
;MRTILNGVKKWQRLIKLVLFLSIASLVIVEIIRLFKTISFDKIGAIFGELSPIKVISLALLGFMAVAPMMLYDRILNKELNQKQKLSYLLETSWTINSLNNMIGFAGLVDVGLRYSFYGDEERPEKSMQGISRVIPYFMSGFSLFALLSLVFIIIFPISIGVKKY
;
A
#
# COMPACT_ATOMS: atom_id res chain seq x y z
N MET A 1 33.36 -17.31 -22.17
CA MET A 1 32.80 -16.24 -21.35
C MET A 1 31.36 -15.86 -21.68
N ARG A 2 30.94 -15.72 -22.96
CA ARG A 2 29.57 -15.44 -23.39
C ARG A 2 28.53 -16.50 -22.97
N THR A 3 28.88 -17.77 -22.94
CA THR A 3 27.98 -18.90 -22.59
C THR A 3 27.57 -18.89 -21.12
N ILE A 4 28.47 -18.52 -20.22
CA ILE A 4 28.22 -18.43 -18.79
C ILE A 4 27.28 -17.25 -18.48
N LEU A 5 27.49 -16.10 -19.13
CA LEU A 5 26.64 -14.93 -19.02
C LEU A 5 25.19 -15.17 -19.48
N ASN A 6 25.00 -15.97 -20.54
CA ASN A 6 23.69 -16.35 -21.03
C ASN A 6 22.97 -17.33 -20.09
N GLY A 7 23.72 -18.22 -19.44
CA GLY A 7 23.20 -19.09 -18.37
C GLY A 7 22.66 -18.30 -17.19
N VAL A 8 23.46 -17.35 -16.69
CA VAL A 8 23.07 -16.50 -15.55
C VAL A 8 21.81 -15.68 -15.86
N LYS A 9 21.72 -15.07 -17.06
CA LYS A 9 20.54 -14.33 -17.49
C LYS A 9 19.28 -15.20 -17.61
N LYS A 10 19.41 -16.45 -18.05
CA LYS A 10 18.30 -17.41 -18.15
C LYS A 10 17.80 -17.77 -16.73
N TRP A 11 18.70 -18.03 -15.79
CA TRP A 11 18.37 -18.32 -14.42
C TRP A 11 17.69 -17.12 -13.71
N GLN A 12 18.17 -15.93 -13.93
CA GLN A 12 17.55 -14.70 -13.40
C GLN A 12 16.12 -14.50 -13.91
N ARG A 13 15.88 -14.77 -15.20
CA ARG A 13 14.51 -14.71 -15.75
C ARG A 13 13.60 -15.77 -15.15
N LEU A 14 14.11 -16.98 -14.96
CA LEU A 14 13.36 -18.09 -14.38
C LEU A 14 13.00 -17.80 -12.90
N ILE A 15 13.96 -17.29 -12.13
CA ILE A 15 13.74 -16.87 -10.75
C ILE A 15 12.68 -15.75 -10.67
N LYS A 16 12.79 -14.74 -11.53
CA LYS A 16 11.79 -13.66 -11.60
C LYS A 16 10.39 -14.19 -11.94
N LEU A 17 10.30 -15.10 -12.91
CA LEU A 17 9.03 -15.70 -13.31
C LEU A 17 8.43 -16.56 -12.19
N VAL A 18 9.23 -17.39 -11.51
CA VAL A 18 8.78 -18.20 -10.38
C VAL A 18 8.32 -17.29 -9.23
N LEU A 19 9.07 -16.25 -8.92
CA LEU A 19 8.72 -15.30 -7.87
C LEU A 19 7.43 -14.55 -8.21
N PHE A 20 7.27 -14.11 -9.46
CA PHE A 20 6.04 -13.48 -9.94
C PHE A 20 4.84 -14.43 -9.83
N LEU A 21 4.97 -15.67 -10.30
CA LEU A 21 3.90 -16.67 -10.22
C LEU A 21 3.55 -17.03 -8.77
N SER A 22 4.54 -17.11 -7.88
CA SER A 22 4.31 -17.36 -6.46
C SER A 22 3.54 -16.23 -5.82
N ILE A 23 3.91 -14.98 -6.08
CA ILE A 23 3.18 -13.80 -5.56
C ILE A 23 1.77 -13.75 -6.15
N ALA A 24 1.62 -13.96 -7.46
CA ALA A 24 0.32 -13.97 -8.11
C ALA A 24 -0.60 -15.05 -7.54
N SER A 25 -0.07 -16.27 -7.29
CA SER A 25 -0.85 -17.36 -6.70
C SER A 25 -1.29 -17.03 -5.28
N LEU A 26 -0.42 -16.45 -4.44
CA LEU A 26 -0.79 -16.00 -3.09
C LEU A 26 -1.89 -14.95 -3.13
N VAL A 27 -1.79 -13.98 -4.03
CA VAL A 27 -2.82 -12.93 -4.20
C VAL A 27 -4.16 -13.55 -4.61
N ILE A 28 -4.15 -14.48 -5.57
CA ILE A 28 -5.38 -15.16 -6.02
C ILE A 28 -6.00 -15.97 -4.87
N VAL A 29 -5.19 -16.71 -4.12
CA VAL A 29 -5.66 -17.48 -2.95
C VAL A 29 -6.30 -16.56 -1.92
N GLU A 30 -5.68 -15.43 -1.62
CA GLU A 30 -6.20 -14.48 -0.63
C GLU A 30 -7.49 -13.80 -1.13
N ILE A 31 -7.56 -13.45 -2.40
CA ILE A 31 -8.81 -12.95 -3.02
C ILE A 31 -9.93 -13.98 -2.90
N ILE A 32 -9.68 -15.25 -3.26
CA ILE A 32 -10.67 -16.31 -3.15
C ILE A 32 -11.11 -16.51 -1.69
N ARG A 33 -10.18 -16.44 -0.75
CA ARG A 33 -10.46 -16.55 0.67
C ARG A 33 -11.34 -15.40 1.16
N LEU A 34 -11.01 -14.16 0.78
CA LEU A 34 -11.82 -12.98 1.09
C LEU A 34 -13.24 -13.11 0.53
N PHE A 35 -13.40 -13.51 -0.73
CA PHE A 35 -14.71 -13.72 -1.35
C PHE A 35 -15.53 -14.80 -0.65
N LYS A 36 -14.92 -15.84 -0.12
CA LYS A 36 -15.61 -16.88 0.66
C LYS A 36 -16.01 -16.42 2.06
N THR A 37 -15.25 -15.49 2.63
CA THR A 37 -15.48 -15.01 4.01
C THR A 37 -16.46 -13.84 4.04
N ILE A 38 -16.50 -13.06 2.97
CA ILE A 38 -17.39 -11.91 2.84
C ILE A 38 -18.77 -12.37 2.34
N SER A 39 -19.78 -12.27 3.17
CA SER A 39 -21.16 -12.44 2.71
C SER A 39 -21.67 -11.11 2.16
N PHE A 40 -21.78 -11.04 0.83
CA PHE A 40 -22.25 -9.84 0.12
C PHE A 40 -23.66 -9.43 0.53
N ASP A 41 -24.52 -10.40 0.88
CA ASP A 41 -25.88 -10.15 1.38
C ASP A 41 -25.86 -9.36 2.69
N LYS A 42 -24.95 -9.71 3.61
CA LYS A 42 -24.79 -8.97 4.87
C LYS A 42 -24.25 -7.56 4.65
N ILE A 43 -23.33 -7.41 3.70
CA ILE A 43 -22.79 -6.09 3.32
C ILE A 43 -23.93 -5.24 2.74
N GLY A 44 -24.73 -5.78 1.82
CA GLY A 44 -25.87 -5.10 1.24
C GLY A 44 -26.90 -4.66 2.31
N ALA A 45 -27.19 -5.53 3.26
CA ALA A 45 -28.09 -5.23 4.37
C ALA A 45 -27.53 -4.09 5.25
N ILE A 46 -26.24 -4.15 5.63
CA ILE A 46 -25.58 -3.10 6.44
C ILE A 46 -25.59 -1.76 5.70
N PHE A 47 -25.25 -1.76 4.40
CA PHE A 47 -25.29 -0.53 3.60
C PHE A 47 -26.71 0.03 3.45
N GLY A 48 -27.73 -0.85 3.38
CA GLY A 48 -29.14 -0.45 3.36
C GLY A 48 -29.62 0.21 4.66
N GLU A 49 -29.03 -0.14 5.81
CA GLU A 49 -29.32 0.45 7.11
C GLU A 49 -28.57 1.77 7.36
N LEU A 50 -27.51 2.03 6.59
CA LEU A 50 -26.73 3.26 6.73
C LEU A 50 -27.45 4.43 6.05
N SER A 51 -27.63 5.52 6.77
CA SER A 51 -28.11 6.76 6.14
C SER A 51 -27.10 7.25 5.08
N PRO A 52 -27.54 7.89 4.00
CA PRO A 52 -26.66 8.43 2.95
C PRO A 52 -25.53 9.30 3.50
N ILE A 53 -25.81 10.09 4.54
CA ILE A 53 -24.81 10.93 5.22
C ILE A 53 -23.70 10.09 5.83
N LYS A 54 -24.03 8.95 6.46
CA LYS A 54 -23.00 8.05 7.04
C LYS A 54 -22.12 7.45 5.94
N VAL A 55 -22.71 7.05 4.81
CA VAL A 55 -21.97 6.50 3.66
C VAL A 55 -21.00 7.55 3.11
N ILE A 56 -21.47 8.78 2.89
CA ILE A 56 -20.64 9.89 2.42
C ILE A 56 -19.53 10.20 3.44
N SER A 57 -19.87 10.23 4.73
CA SER A 57 -18.88 10.48 5.79
C SER A 57 -17.80 9.41 5.82
N LEU A 58 -18.14 8.15 5.68
CA LEU A 58 -17.19 7.04 5.60
C LEU A 58 -16.29 7.14 4.36
N ALA A 59 -16.86 7.50 3.21
CA ALA A 59 -16.11 7.71 2.00
C ALA A 59 -15.11 8.89 2.14
N LEU A 60 -15.54 10.01 2.73
CA LEU A 60 -14.68 11.16 3.01
C LEU A 60 -13.58 10.81 4.00
N LEU A 61 -13.89 10.09 5.07
CA LEU A 61 -12.89 9.62 6.04
C LEU A 61 -11.86 8.69 5.39
N GLY A 62 -12.29 7.76 4.52
CA GLY A 62 -11.40 6.92 3.74
C GLY A 62 -10.49 7.75 2.83
N PHE A 63 -11.03 8.75 2.16
CA PHE A 63 -10.25 9.67 1.35
C PHE A 63 -9.24 10.46 2.19
N MET A 64 -9.66 11.02 3.31
CA MET A 64 -8.79 11.76 4.22
C MET A 64 -7.69 10.88 4.84
N ALA A 65 -7.95 9.61 5.07
CA ALA A 65 -6.96 8.67 5.60
C ALA A 65 -5.80 8.40 4.61
N VAL A 66 -6.09 8.42 3.30
CA VAL A 66 -5.07 8.20 2.26
C VAL A 66 -4.36 9.50 1.85
N ALA A 67 -5.02 10.65 1.97
CA ALA A 67 -4.45 11.93 1.55
C ALA A 67 -3.06 12.25 2.17
N PRO A 68 -2.78 11.98 3.45
CA PRO A 68 -1.45 12.18 4.02
C PRO A 68 -0.36 11.33 3.36
N MET A 69 -0.70 10.18 2.78
CA MET A 69 0.27 9.32 2.08
C MET A 69 0.87 10.00 0.86
N MET A 70 0.15 10.93 0.24
CA MET A 70 0.67 11.77 -0.84
C MET A 70 1.90 12.60 -0.41
N LEU A 71 2.02 12.93 0.88
CA LEU A 71 3.18 13.68 1.38
C LEU A 71 4.48 12.87 1.22
N TYR A 72 4.42 11.55 1.40
CA TYR A 72 5.58 10.67 1.17
C TYR A 72 5.96 10.65 -0.31
N ASP A 73 4.97 10.59 -1.20
CA ASP A 73 5.21 10.62 -2.64
C ASP A 73 5.74 11.99 -3.10
N ARG A 74 5.32 13.07 -2.43
CA ARG A 74 5.89 14.41 -2.65
C ARG A 74 7.36 14.49 -2.23
N ILE A 75 7.72 13.87 -1.09
CA ILE A 75 9.11 13.78 -0.65
C ILE A 75 9.93 12.97 -1.65
N LEU A 76 9.42 11.82 -2.08
CA LEU A 76 10.05 10.96 -3.08
C LEU A 76 10.27 11.71 -4.40
N ASN A 77 9.26 12.41 -4.89
CA ASN A 77 9.34 13.21 -6.10
C ASN A 77 10.45 14.28 -6.03
N LYS A 78 10.61 14.90 -4.84
CA LYS A 78 11.69 15.84 -4.57
C LYS A 78 13.06 15.17 -4.53
N GLU A 79 13.20 14.02 -3.87
CA GLU A 79 14.44 13.24 -3.80
C GLU A 79 14.91 12.78 -5.19
N LEU A 80 13.97 12.41 -6.05
CA LEU A 80 14.24 12.00 -7.43
C LEU A 80 14.45 13.18 -8.39
N ASN A 81 14.34 14.43 -7.91
CA ASN A 81 14.36 15.65 -8.72
C ASN A 81 13.31 15.64 -9.86
N GLN A 82 12.17 15.01 -9.64
CA GLN A 82 11.06 15.00 -10.57
C GLN A 82 10.14 16.18 -10.27
N LYS A 83 9.48 16.69 -11.31
CA LYS A 83 8.53 17.81 -11.21
C LYS A 83 7.13 17.34 -11.59
N GLN A 84 6.65 16.29 -10.95
CA GLN A 84 5.31 15.76 -11.20
C GLN A 84 4.24 16.72 -10.65
N LYS A 85 3.11 16.80 -11.35
CA LYS A 85 1.96 17.58 -10.91
C LYS A 85 1.34 16.99 -9.64
N LEU A 86 0.74 17.85 -8.82
CA LEU A 86 0.09 17.42 -7.58
C LEU A 86 -1.02 16.41 -7.82
N SER A 87 -1.81 16.56 -8.91
CA SER A 87 -2.84 15.61 -9.30
C SER A 87 -2.27 14.22 -9.58
N TYR A 88 -1.15 14.15 -10.31
CA TYR A 88 -0.47 12.88 -10.58
C TYR A 88 0.03 12.22 -9.29
N LEU A 89 0.62 12.99 -8.37
CA LEU A 89 1.06 12.48 -7.08
C LEU A 89 -0.10 11.93 -6.26
N LEU A 90 -1.26 12.57 -6.30
CA LEU A 90 -2.45 12.16 -5.57
C LEU A 90 -3.02 10.85 -6.16
N GLU A 91 -3.16 10.77 -7.48
CA GLU A 91 -3.65 9.58 -8.19
C GLU A 91 -2.72 8.38 -7.95
N THR A 92 -1.41 8.61 -8.10
CA THR A 92 -0.39 7.56 -7.93
C THR A 92 -0.34 7.08 -6.49
N SER A 93 -0.34 8.00 -5.53
CA SER A 93 -0.35 7.69 -4.11
C SER A 93 -1.60 6.89 -3.73
N TRP A 94 -2.77 7.30 -4.22
CA TRP A 94 -4.02 6.57 -4.03
C TRP A 94 -3.94 5.16 -4.59
N THR A 95 -3.49 5.02 -5.83
CA THR A 95 -3.35 3.72 -6.50
C THR A 95 -2.39 2.80 -5.76
N ILE A 96 -1.19 3.30 -5.40
CA ILE A 96 -0.19 2.51 -4.68
C ILE A 96 -0.73 2.04 -3.34
N ASN A 97 -1.31 2.94 -2.54
CA ASN A 97 -1.80 2.59 -1.21
C ASN A 97 -3.02 1.66 -1.27
N SER A 98 -3.92 1.84 -2.24
CA SER A 98 -5.05 0.94 -2.43
C SER A 98 -4.59 -0.47 -2.80
N LEU A 99 -3.68 -0.61 -3.76
CA LEU A 99 -3.11 -1.90 -4.15
C LEU A 99 -2.33 -2.55 -3.00
N ASN A 100 -1.55 -1.75 -2.27
CA ASN A 100 -0.77 -2.23 -1.12
C ASN A 100 -1.68 -2.78 -0.01
N ASN A 101 -2.78 -2.11 0.28
CA ASN A 101 -3.77 -2.57 1.25
C ASN A 101 -4.51 -3.84 0.79
N MET A 102 -4.76 -3.98 -0.53
CA MET A 102 -5.40 -5.17 -1.07
C MET A 102 -4.49 -6.40 -1.06
N ILE A 103 -3.21 -6.21 -1.36
CA ILE A 103 -2.24 -7.32 -1.49
C ILE A 103 -1.67 -7.74 -0.14
N GLY A 104 -1.64 -6.84 0.85
CA GLY A 104 -1.21 -7.15 2.23
C GLY A 104 0.31 -7.35 2.43
N PHE A 105 1.13 -7.28 1.38
CA PHE A 105 2.60 -7.35 1.44
C PHE A 105 3.23 -5.96 1.50
N ALA A 106 2.87 -5.21 2.52
CA ALA A 106 3.05 -3.77 2.65
C ALA A 106 4.42 -3.19 2.22
N GLY A 107 5.52 -3.89 2.43
CA GLY A 107 6.85 -3.33 2.14
C GLY A 107 7.32 -3.56 0.71
N LEU A 108 7.26 -4.79 0.21
CA LEU A 108 7.82 -5.15 -1.10
C LEU A 108 6.97 -4.63 -2.25
N VAL A 109 5.64 -4.73 -2.09
CA VAL A 109 4.70 -4.23 -3.11
C VAL A 109 4.78 -2.72 -3.21
N ASP A 110 4.86 -2.03 -2.09
CA ASP A 110 4.98 -0.57 -2.04
C ASP A 110 6.23 -0.09 -2.79
N VAL A 111 7.39 -0.70 -2.53
CA VAL A 111 8.64 -0.37 -3.22
C VAL A 111 8.56 -0.66 -4.71
N GLY A 112 8.00 -1.82 -5.09
CA GLY A 112 7.85 -2.21 -6.49
C GLY A 112 6.92 -1.29 -7.26
N LEU A 113 5.77 -0.94 -6.68
CA LEU A 113 4.82 -0.01 -7.28
C LEU A 113 5.42 1.40 -7.40
N ARG A 114 6.08 1.91 -6.35
CA ARG A 114 6.75 3.21 -6.42
C ARG A 114 7.84 3.23 -7.48
N TYR A 115 8.60 2.14 -7.61
CA TYR A 115 9.58 2.05 -8.68
C TYR A 115 8.93 2.05 -10.07
N SER A 116 7.78 1.39 -10.22
CA SER A 116 7.05 1.38 -11.49
C SER A 116 6.51 2.77 -11.90
N PHE A 117 6.07 3.59 -10.93
CA PHE A 117 5.49 4.92 -11.20
C PHE A 117 6.53 6.05 -11.23
N TYR A 118 7.57 5.96 -10.39
CA TYR A 118 8.57 7.03 -10.20
C TYR A 118 9.97 6.63 -10.64
N GLY A 119 10.18 5.38 -11.03
CA GLY A 119 11.48 4.88 -11.45
C GLY A 119 11.95 5.55 -12.74
N ASP A 120 13.25 5.75 -12.83
CA ASP A 120 13.96 6.23 -14.00
C ASP A 120 14.77 5.07 -14.55
N GLU A 121 14.43 4.60 -15.74
CA GLU A 121 15.11 3.47 -16.38
C GLU A 121 16.56 3.78 -16.72
N GLU A 122 16.90 5.05 -16.93
CA GLU A 122 18.28 5.47 -17.18
C GLU A 122 19.12 5.47 -15.91
N ARG A 123 18.48 5.64 -14.72
CA ARG A 123 19.13 5.73 -13.42
C ARG A 123 18.45 4.86 -12.36
N PRO A 124 18.42 3.54 -12.55
CA PRO A 124 17.68 2.63 -11.68
C PRO A 124 18.21 2.62 -10.24
N GLU A 125 19.51 2.74 -10.05
CA GLU A 125 20.11 2.78 -8.71
C GLU A 125 19.69 4.01 -7.91
N LYS A 126 19.66 5.19 -8.57
CA LYS A 126 19.21 6.43 -7.94
C LYS A 126 17.74 6.37 -7.56
N SER A 127 16.90 5.81 -8.44
CA SER A 127 15.50 5.61 -8.17
C SER A 127 15.28 4.70 -6.96
N MET A 128 15.99 3.57 -6.89
CA MET A 128 15.90 2.63 -5.78
C MET A 128 16.39 3.25 -4.47
N GLN A 129 17.48 4.01 -4.50
CA GLN A 129 17.99 4.73 -3.33
C GLN A 129 16.97 5.77 -2.83
N GLY A 130 16.36 6.56 -3.72
CA GLY A 130 15.34 7.53 -3.37
C GLY A 130 14.14 6.86 -2.71
N ILE A 131 13.62 5.78 -3.30
CA ILE A 131 12.50 5.02 -2.75
C ILE A 131 12.86 4.45 -1.38
N SER A 132 14.04 3.85 -1.23
CA SER A 132 14.49 3.28 0.06
C SER A 132 14.61 4.32 1.17
N ARG A 133 14.96 5.55 0.85
CA ARG A 133 15.03 6.66 1.83
C ARG A 133 13.67 7.07 2.38
N VAL A 134 12.59 6.85 1.63
CA VAL A 134 11.23 7.21 2.09
C VAL A 134 10.66 6.20 3.08
N ILE A 135 11.14 4.94 3.07
CA ILE A 135 10.67 3.88 3.97
C ILE A 135 10.81 4.25 5.45
N PRO A 136 11.96 4.75 5.94
CA PRO A 136 12.09 5.16 7.35
C PRO A 136 11.10 6.26 7.75
N TYR A 137 10.78 7.20 6.87
CA TYR A 137 9.79 8.23 7.15
C TYR A 137 8.39 7.62 7.34
N PHE A 138 8.02 6.67 6.48
CA PHE A 138 6.77 5.94 6.61
C PHE A 138 6.71 5.16 7.94
N MET A 139 7.77 4.43 8.29
CA MET A 139 7.85 3.67 9.53
C MET A 139 7.78 4.57 10.77
N SER A 140 8.46 5.70 10.74
CA SER A 140 8.43 6.67 11.86
C SER A 140 7.04 7.29 12.03
N GLY A 141 6.36 7.63 10.92
CA GLY A 141 4.99 8.13 10.94
C GLY A 141 4.01 7.11 11.53
N PHE A 142 4.13 5.86 11.11
CA PHE A 142 3.32 4.76 11.65
C PHE A 142 3.57 4.54 13.15
N SER A 143 4.82 4.55 13.58
CA SER A 143 5.20 4.39 14.99
C SER A 143 4.67 5.54 15.85
N LEU A 144 4.75 6.76 15.34
CA LEU A 144 4.19 7.93 16.02
C LEU A 144 2.67 7.83 16.14
N PHE A 145 1.98 7.44 15.08
CA PHE A 145 0.54 7.23 15.09
C PHE A 145 0.13 6.16 16.12
N ALA A 146 0.84 5.02 16.15
CA ALA A 146 0.59 3.96 17.11
C ALA A 146 0.79 4.43 18.55
N LEU A 147 1.85 5.20 18.81
CA LEU A 147 2.13 5.79 20.12
C LEU A 147 1.02 6.76 20.54
N LEU A 148 0.62 7.68 19.67
CA LEU A 148 -0.46 8.63 19.95
C LEU A 148 -1.80 7.91 20.20
N SER A 149 -2.09 6.86 19.42
CA SER A 149 -3.28 6.04 19.61
C SER A 149 -3.27 5.34 20.97
N LEU A 150 -2.13 4.81 21.38
CA LEU A 150 -1.96 4.19 22.70
C LEU A 150 -2.19 5.20 23.82
N VAL A 151 -1.58 6.38 23.73
CA VAL A 151 -1.76 7.48 24.70
C VAL A 151 -3.23 7.89 24.76
N PHE A 152 -3.89 8.00 23.59
CA PHE A 152 -5.30 8.36 23.54
C PHE A 152 -6.19 7.31 24.23
N ILE A 153 -5.95 6.01 24.01
CA ILE A 153 -6.69 4.93 24.66
C ILE A 153 -6.48 4.93 26.19
N ILE A 154 -5.27 5.28 26.65
CA ILE A 154 -4.97 5.37 28.09
C ILE A 154 -5.70 6.55 28.74
N ILE A 155 -5.70 7.72 28.08
CA ILE A 155 -6.31 8.94 28.60
C ILE A 155 -7.84 8.87 28.52
N PHE A 156 -8.37 8.31 27.43
CA PHE A 156 -9.80 8.16 27.17
C PHE A 156 -10.14 6.66 27.10
N PRO A 157 -10.29 5.98 28.26
CA PRO A 157 -10.65 4.58 28.26
C PRO A 157 -12.02 4.40 27.58
N ILE A 158 -11.98 4.09 26.29
CA ILE A 158 -13.18 3.75 25.54
C ILE A 158 -13.62 2.41 26.11
N SER A 159 -14.76 2.37 26.81
CA SER A 159 -15.43 1.14 27.18
C SER A 159 -15.85 0.43 25.89
N ILE A 160 -14.89 -0.31 25.31
CA ILE A 160 -15.22 -1.24 24.24
C ILE A 160 -16.05 -2.31 24.91
N GLY A 161 -17.37 -2.17 24.80
CA GLY A 161 -18.32 -3.17 25.27
C GLY A 161 -18.10 -4.47 24.48
N VAL A 162 -17.10 -5.22 24.89
CA VAL A 162 -16.92 -6.60 24.44
C VAL A 162 -18.07 -7.36 25.07
N LYS A 163 -19.22 -7.44 24.38
CA LYS A 163 -20.23 -8.44 24.69
C LYS A 163 -19.53 -9.80 24.59
N LYS A 164 -19.26 -10.39 25.74
CA LYS A 164 -18.90 -11.80 25.82
C LYS A 164 -20.05 -12.59 25.18
N TYR A 165 -19.79 -13.16 24.03
CA TYR A 165 -20.62 -14.21 23.45
C TYR A 165 -20.20 -15.55 24.05
#